data_8e6a7eb901a409f663bc9a2bd86cccdb
#
_entry.id   8e6a7eb901a409f663bc9a2bd86cccdb
#
_cell.length_a   1.000
_cell.length_b   1.000
_cell.length_c   1.000
_cell.angle_alpha   90.00
_cell.angle_beta   90.00
_cell.angle_gamma   90.00
#
_symmetry.space_group_name_H-M   'P 1'
#
loop_
_entity.id
_entity.type
_entity.pdbx_description
1 polymer ?
#
loop_
_entity_poly.entity_id
_entity_poly.type
_entity_poly.pdbx_seq_one_letter_code
_entity_poly.pdbx_strand_id
1 'polypeptide(L)'
;MIFTTRDLDILRFLRWCRFVLAKDLTGVFSKGEVQNLEILRLIKLYLPAQAYTLTASGTRLLEAAFPKLPAAVAPAYKAADTIRRIRQAKVMTTTYQAGVPVFTTDVSALCEQAMFLPMIARNRGSNPWGSTRVAALLHTGDLMCASHWVSPGIGCVALTDELTAFQNHTASIPAKQRAIIFAASSYEEILGELDAVQEEQNTRLQSYREVYDCLKLPLFLLPCNGTGCLQLRILGVPNYRELLARIILKSHYVPPPADRTMYDAMYQGAPFVMAADMNLRRIDAAVETACSDGLSQIVLAALPEQAETVLNRRYRETGKARVFTITESALRELLGSTAPYAPPDLPFYTLEGSVLDVPPLKAP
;
A
#
# COMPACT_ATOMS: atom_id res chain seq x y z
N MET A 1 28.48 19.20 9.37
CA MET A 1 27.29 19.05 8.50
C MET A 1 26.28 18.24 9.32
N ILE A 2 25.01 18.65 9.31
CA ILE A 2 23.97 18.07 10.13
C ILE A 2 22.84 17.63 9.21
N PHE A 3 22.30 16.45 9.44
CA PHE A 3 21.20 15.84 8.69
C PHE A 3 19.99 15.68 9.60
N THR A 4 18.80 15.88 9.06
CA THR A 4 17.54 15.59 9.73
C THR A 4 17.21 14.10 9.64
N THR A 5 16.26 13.64 10.45
CA THR A 5 15.68 12.29 10.28
C THR A 5 15.12 12.09 8.86
N ARG A 6 14.50 13.14 8.28
CA ARG A 6 13.96 13.10 6.91
C ARG A 6 15.04 12.89 5.85
N ASP A 7 16.20 13.56 5.98
CA ASP A 7 17.34 13.34 5.09
C ASP A 7 17.79 11.87 5.13
N LEU A 8 17.88 11.30 6.32
CA LEU A 8 18.28 9.90 6.47
C LEU A 8 17.19 8.95 5.99
N ASP A 9 15.90 9.29 6.10
CA ASP A 9 14.83 8.47 5.55
C ASP A 9 14.90 8.40 4.02
N ILE A 10 15.29 9.48 3.33
CA ILE A 10 15.59 9.43 1.89
C ILE A 10 16.67 8.38 1.59
N LEU A 11 17.77 8.39 2.37
CA LEU A 11 18.83 7.40 2.19
C LEU A 11 18.35 5.98 2.51
N ARG A 12 17.49 5.82 3.54
CA ARG A 12 16.89 4.51 3.90
C ARG A 12 16.02 3.98 2.78
N PHE A 13 15.18 4.78 2.14
CA PHE A 13 14.41 4.37 0.97
C PHE A 13 15.31 3.79 -0.12
N LEU A 14 16.41 4.47 -0.42
CA LEU A 14 17.37 4.03 -1.43
C LEU A 14 18.15 2.77 -1.00
N ARG A 15 18.34 2.56 0.30
CA ARG A 15 18.94 1.32 0.83
C ARG A 15 17.98 0.13 0.69
N TRP A 16 16.69 0.33 1.01
CA TRP A 16 15.67 -0.73 0.94
C TRP A 16 15.27 -1.10 -0.49
N CYS A 17 15.10 -0.11 -1.35
CA CYS A 17 14.56 -0.30 -2.70
C CYS A 17 15.63 -0.28 -3.80
N ARG A 18 16.81 0.25 -3.53
CA ARG A 18 17.89 0.55 -4.48
C ARG A 18 17.56 1.67 -5.47
N PHE A 19 16.36 1.70 -6.06
CA PHE A 19 15.90 2.70 -7.00
C PHE A 19 14.55 3.26 -6.54
N VAL A 20 14.48 4.59 -6.45
CA VAL A 20 13.24 5.32 -6.19
C VAL A 20 13.11 6.40 -7.25
N LEU A 21 11.98 6.46 -7.94
CA LEU A 21 11.76 7.49 -8.96
C LEU A 21 11.89 8.88 -8.36
N ALA A 22 12.49 9.81 -9.11
CA ALA A 22 12.65 11.18 -8.64
C ALA A 22 11.31 11.82 -8.25
N LYS A 23 10.25 11.60 -9.06
CA LYS A 23 8.90 12.09 -8.79
C LYS A 23 8.27 11.48 -7.52
N ASP A 24 8.51 10.19 -7.24
CA ASP A 24 7.95 9.52 -6.06
C ASP A 24 8.67 10.01 -4.79
N LEU A 25 9.99 10.23 -4.87
CA LEU A 25 10.77 10.76 -3.76
C LEU A 25 10.37 12.21 -3.43
N THR A 26 10.23 13.07 -4.45
CA THR A 26 9.79 14.47 -4.27
C THR A 26 8.30 14.59 -3.95
N GLY A 27 7.51 13.54 -4.11
CA GLY A 27 6.13 13.44 -3.62
C GLY A 27 6.04 13.18 -2.11
N VAL A 28 7.11 12.64 -1.51
CA VAL A 28 7.20 12.35 -0.06
C VAL A 28 8.02 13.41 0.67
N PHE A 29 9.15 13.82 0.08
CA PHE A 29 10.11 14.77 0.62
C PHE A 29 10.14 16.02 -0.25
N SER A 30 10.54 17.14 0.32
CA SER A 30 10.67 18.36 -0.47
C SER A 30 11.75 18.23 -1.55
N LYS A 31 11.57 18.94 -2.66
CA LYS A 31 12.58 19.00 -3.72
C LYS A 31 13.94 19.49 -3.20
N GLY A 32 13.95 20.43 -2.24
CA GLY A 32 15.15 20.94 -1.62
C GLY A 32 15.93 19.89 -0.84
N GLU A 33 15.24 19.06 -0.03
CA GLU A 33 15.87 17.95 0.72
C GLU A 33 16.58 16.98 -0.25
N VAL A 34 15.89 16.56 -1.30
CA VAL A 34 16.45 15.65 -2.30
C VAL A 34 17.64 16.27 -3.04
N GLN A 35 17.52 17.52 -3.48
CA GLN A 35 18.60 18.24 -4.17
C GLN A 35 19.83 18.44 -3.28
N ASN A 36 19.65 18.76 -2.00
CA ASN A 36 20.75 18.91 -1.05
C ASN A 36 21.56 17.60 -0.94
N LEU A 37 20.90 16.46 -0.82
CA LEU A 37 21.58 15.17 -0.77
C LEU A 37 22.31 14.82 -2.07
N GLU A 38 21.79 15.26 -3.21
CA GLU A 38 22.45 15.10 -4.52
C GLU A 38 23.69 16.00 -4.64
N ILE A 39 23.61 17.28 -4.25
CA ILE A 39 24.74 18.22 -4.20
C ILE A 39 25.85 17.68 -3.28
N LEU A 40 25.49 17.11 -2.13
CA LEU A 40 26.41 16.47 -1.19
C LEU A 40 26.94 15.12 -1.69
N ARG A 41 26.52 14.67 -2.87
CA ARG A 41 26.92 13.40 -3.48
C ARG A 41 26.61 12.19 -2.60
N LEU A 42 25.58 12.26 -1.76
CA LEU A 42 25.10 11.13 -0.97
C LEU A 42 24.13 10.24 -1.78
N ILE A 43 23.43 10.83 -2.73
CA ILE A 43 22.60 10.17 -3.72
C ILE A 43 23.02 10.61 -5.12
N LYS A 44 22.60 9.83 -6.14
CA LYS A 44 22.82 10.20 -7.54
C LYS A 44 21.61 9.77 -8.39
N LEU A 45 21.31 10.56 -9.42
CA LEU A 45 20.29 10.23 -10.39
C LEU A 45 20.82 9.17 -11.38
N TYR A 46 20.08 8.07 -11.51
CA TYR A 46 20.26 7.05 -12.54
C TYR A 46 19.39 7.40 -13.73
N LEU A 47 19.95 8.06 -14.72
CA LEU A 47 19.23 8.63 -15.86
C LEU A 47 18.35 7.64 -16.63
N PRO A 48 18.78 6.38 -16.92
CA PRO A 48 17.97 5.46 -17.70
C PRO A 48 16.59 5.16 -17.09
N ALA A 49 16.45 5.28 -15.77
CA ALA A 49 15.20 5.03 -15.07
C ALA A 49 14.60 6.28 -14.43
N GLN A 50 15.24 7.47 -14.54
CA GLN A 50 14.86 8.68 -13.82
C GLN A 50 14.67 8.44 -12.32
N ALA A 51 15.55 7.64 -11.73
CA ALA A 51 15.46 7.19 -10.35
C ALA A 51 16.74 7.52 -9.57
N TYR A 52 16.59 7.88 -8.30
CA TYR A 52 17.74 8.06 -7.42
C TYR A 52 18.26 6.72 -6.89
N THR A 53 19.55 6.68 -6.60
CA THR A 53 20.24 5.55 -5.94
C THR A 53 21.31 6.09 -4.99
N LEU A 54 21.68 5.28 -3.98
CA LEU A 54 22.76 5.63 -3.04
C LEU A 54 24.12 5.67 -3.74
N THR A 55 24.98 6.57 -3.26
CA THR A 55 26.42 6.55 -3.52
C THR A 55 27.15 5.78 -2.40
N ALA A 56 28.45 5.55 -2.58
CA ALA A 56 29.29 4.98 -1.52
C ALA A 56 29.33 5.88 -0.26
N SER A 57 29.31 7.22 -0.44
CA SER A 57 29.27 8.16 0.68
C SER A 57 27.96 8.12 1.42
N GLY A 58 26.82 8.08 0.70
CA GLY A 58 25.49 7.92 1.31
C GLY A 58 25.35 6.60 2.06
N THR A 59 25.94 5.53 1.52
CA THR A 59 25.95 4.23 2.21
C THR A 59 26.73 4.29 3.52
N ARG A 60 27.94 4.90 3.52
CA ARG A 60 28.76 5.05 4.74
C ARG A 60 28.06 5.88 5.82
N LEU A 61 27.45 7.02 5.45
CA LEU A 61 26.67 7.84 6.39
C LEU A 61 25.54 7.02 7.01
N LEU A 62 24.81 6.28 6.19
CA LEU A 62 23.67 5.50 6.66
C LEU A 62 24.12 4.36 7.60
N GLU A 63 25.23 3.67 7.27
CA GLU A 63 25.81 2.61 8.11
C GLU A 63 26.38 3.14 9.43
N ALA A 64 26.85 4.38 9.45
CA ALA A 64 27.28 5.05 10.67
C ALA A 64 26.10 5.45 11.55
N ALA A 65 25.01 5.95 10.95
CA ALA A 65 23.82 6.40 11.69
C ALA A 65 22.95 5.25 12.22
N PHE A 66 22.91 4.11 11.53
CA PHE A 66 22.06 2.97 11.88
C PHE A 66 22.87 1.67 12.00
N PRO A 67 23.00 1.11 13.20
CA PRO A 67 23.80 -0.12 13.41
C PRO A 67 23.17 -1.37 12.80
N LYS A 68 21.87 -1.34 12.54
CA LYS A 68 21.11 -2.46 11.94
C LYS A 68 20.51 -2.03 10.62
N LEU A 69 21.12 -2.40 9.51
CA LEU A 69 20.62 -2.19 8.17
C LEU A 69 20.43 -3.53 7.46
N PRO A 70 19.47 -3.63 6.54
CA PRO A 70 19.39 -4.81 5.69
C PRO A 70 20.64 -4.92 4.81
N ALA A 71 20.93 -6.14 4.37
CA ALA A 71 21.95 -6.36 3.35
C ALA A 71 21.68 -5.46 2.15
N ALA A 72 22.72 -4.94 1.50
CA ALA A 72 22.56 -4.14 0.31
C ALA A 72 21.82 -4.96 -0.77
N VAL A 73 20.84 -4.32 -1.39
CA VAL A 73 20.11 -4.95 -2.50
C VAL A 73 21.08 -5.22 -3.65
N ALA A 74 21.10 -6.47 -4.12
CA ALA A 74 21.97 -6.88 -5.22
C ALA A 74 21.84 -5.95 -6.45
N PRO A 75 22.90 -5.73 -7.22
CA PRO A 75 22.85 -4.98 -8.45
C PRO A 75 21.74 -5.47 -9.37
N ALA A 76 20.97 -4.54 -9.97
CA ALA A 76 20.01 -4.86 -11.00
C ALA A 76 20.76 -4.91 -12.33
N TYR A 77 20.97 -6.11 -12.85
CA TYR A 77 21.66 -6.30 -14.15
C TYR A 77 20.67 -6.26 -15.33
N LYS A 78 19.38 -6.45 -15.07
CA LYS A 78 18.32 -6.47 -16.07
C LYS A 78 17.35 -5.31 -15.85
N ALA A 79 16.80 -4.76 -16.93
CA ALA A 79 15.77 -3.72 -16.87
C ALA A 79 14.55 -4.14 -16.03
N ALA A 80 14.14 -5.42 -16.13
CA ALA A 80 13.05 -5.98 -15.33
C ALA A 80 13.31 -5.90 -13.82
N ASP A 81 14.56 -6.07 -13.38
CA ASP A 81 14.90 -5.94 -11.96
C ASP A 81 14.80 -4.49 -11.49
N THR A 82 15.20 -3.53 -12.32
CA THR A 82 15.07 -2.10 -12.03
C THR A 82 13.58 -1.73 -11.91
N ILE A 83 12.76 -2.17 -12.86
CA ILE A 83 11.31 -1.93 -12.84
C ILE A 83 10.69 -2.52 -11.56
N ARG A 84 11.04 -3.75 -11.21
CA ARG A 84 10.54 -4.39 -9.98
C ARG A 84 10.91 -3.59 -8.72
N ARG A 85 12.15 -3.07 -8.64
CA ARG A 85 12.58 -2.23 -7.50
C ARG A 85 11.82 -0.92 -7.43
N ILE A 86 11.57 -0.28 -8.56
CA ILE A 86 10.76 0.93 -8.65
C ILE A 86 9.32 0.67 -8.18
N ARG A 87 8.71 -0.44 -8.60
CA ARG A 87 7.36 -0.85 -8.16
C ARG A 87 7.31 -1.07 -6.64
N GLN A 88 8.29 -1.77 -6.10
CA GLN A 88 8.43 -1.95 -4.63
C GLN A 88 8.57 -0.60 -3.92
N ALA A 89 9.37 0.32 -4.48
CA ALA A 89 9.54 1.66 -3.93
C ALA A 89 8.22 2.45 -3.91
N LYS A 90 7.42 2.36 -4.95
CA LYS A 90 6.09 3.02 -4.98
C LYS A 90 5.16 2.51 -3.89
N VAL A 91 5.06 1.19 -3.72
CA VAL A 91 4.27 0.62 -2.62
C VAL A 91 4.82 1.09 -1.27
N MET A 92 6.15 1.11 -1.11
CA MET A 92 6.81 1.51 0.12
C MET A 92 6.58 3.00 0.45
N THR A 93 6.68 3.90 -0.54
CA THR A 93 6.44 5.33 -0.33
C THR A 93 4.98 5.63 0.04
N THR A 94 4.03 4.96 -0.62
CA THR A 94 2.60 5.08 -0.29
C THR A 94 2.31 4.60 1.13
N THR A 95 2.91 3.47 1.53
CA THR A 95 2.77 2.89 2.87
C THR A 95 3.40 3.78 3.94
N TYR A 96 4.56 4.37 3.66
CA TYR A 96 5.21 5.34 4.53
C TYR A 96 4.33 6.58 4.76
N GLN A 97 3.78 7.15 3.69
CA GLN A 97 2.87 8.29 3.79
C GLN A 97 1.58 7.96 4.57
N ALA A 98 1.19 6.69 4.59
CA ALA A 98 0.09 6.22 5.42
C ALA A 98 0.46 6.12 6.93
N GLY A 99 1.72 6.32 7.30
CA GLY A 99 2.20 6.25 8.68
C GLY A 99 2.50 4.83 9.16
N VAL A 100 2.53 3.86 8.26
CA VAL A 100 2.93 2.49 8.61
C VAL A 100 4.46 2.38 8.58
N PRO A 101 5.11 1.82 9.60
CA PRO A 101 6.56 1.60 9.60
C PRO A 101 7.03 0.76 8.41
N VAL A 102 8.00 1.27 7.64
CA VAL A 102 8.49 0.62 6.41
C VAL A 102 9.98 0.22 6.48
N PHE A 103 10.73 0.80 7.41
CA PHE A 103 12.16 0.53 7.56
C PHE A 103 12.42 -0.63 8.53
N THR A 104 11.80 -1.76 8.26
CA THR A 104 11.92 -2.97 9.08
C THR A 104 13.13 -3.79 8.66
N THR A 105 13.81 -4.37 9.63
CA THR A 105 15.02 -5.19 9.43
C THR A 105 14.89 -6.61 9.95
N ASP A 106 13.83 -6.88 10.72
CA ASP A 106 13.62 -8.15 11.39
C ASP A 106 12.25 -8.73 11.07
N VAL A 107 12.21 -10.01 10.75
CA VAL A 107 10.98 -10.75 10.45
C VAL A 107 10.12 -10.96 11.72
N SER A 108 10.71 -10.94 12.91
CA SER A 108 9.95 -11.04 14.17
C SER A 108 8.96 -9.90 14.34
N ALA A 109 9.23 -8.74 13.75
CA ALA A 109 8.32 -7.59 13.72
C ALA A 109 7.06 -7.82 12.85
N LEU A 110 6.90 -8.98 12.18
CA LEU A 110 5.65 -9.32 11.48
C LEU A 110 4.43 -9.34 12.40
N CYS A 111 4.63 -9.46 13.72
CA CYS A 111 3.54 -9.37 14.69
C CYS A 111 3.07 -7.93 14.95
N GLU A 112 3.83 -6.92 14.52
CA GLU A 112 3.52 -5.50 14.68
C GLU A 112 3.08 -4.89 13.36
N GLN A 113 2.38 -3.76 13.43
CA GLN A 113 2.04 -3.00 12.21
C GLN A 113 3.32 -2.56 11.51
N ALA A 114 3.54 -3.07 10.33
CA ALA A 114 4.73 -2.78 9.55
C ALA A 114 4.60 -3.26 8.09
N MET A 115 5.47 -2.73 7.24
CA MET A 115 5.65 -3.22 5.89
C MET A 115 7.02 -3.90 5.75
N PHE A 116 7.03 -5.01 5.03
CA PHE A 116 8.23 -5.80 4.75
C PHE A 116 8.42 -5.97 3.26
N LEU A 117 9.59 -5.61 2.77
CA LEU A 117 9.98 -6.02 1.42
C LEU A 117 10.36 -7.51 1.41
N PRO A 118 10.22 -8.21 0.28
CA PRO A 118 10.52 -9.64 0.19
C PRO A 118 11.94 -10.00 0.62
N MET A 119 12.89 -9.10 0.42
CA MET A 119 14.27 -9.30 0.84
C MET A 119 14.44 -9.41 2.37
N ILE A 120 13.56 -8.74 3.13
CA ILE A 120 13.56 -8.81 4.61
C ILE A 120 12.84 -10.06 5.07
N ALA A 121 11.74 -10.43 4.42
CA ALA A 121 10.98 -11.63 4.73
C ALA A 121 11.73 -12.93 4.41
N ARG A 122 12.78 -12.87 3.59
CA ARG A 122 13.67 -14.02 3.31
C ARG A 122 14.69 -14.19 4.42
N ASN A 123 14.52 -15.19 5.27
CA ASN A 123 15.52 -15.57 6.23
C ASN A 123 16.78 -16.11 5.53
N ARG A 124 17.97 -15.85 6.08
CA ARG A 124 19.21 -16.44 5.60
C ARG A 124 19.10 -17.97 5.71
N GLY A 125 19.19 -18.65 4.56
CA GLY A 125 19.17 -20.13 4.50
C GLY A 125 17.79 -20.76 4.29
N SER A 126 16.68 -20.03 4.45
CA SER A 126 15.35 -20.45 4.02
C SER A 126 14.73 -19.38 3.13
N ASN A 127 14.07 -19.80 2.07
CA ASN A 127 13.30 -18.89 1.24
C ASN A 127 11.82 -19.32 1.30
N PRO A 128 11.13 -19.00 2.41
CA PRO A 128 9.74 -19.43 2.60
C PRO A 128 8.80 -18.90 1.54
N TRP A 129 9.20 -17.84 0.84
CA TRP A 129 8.40 -17.18 -0.20
C TRP A 129 8.81 -17.57 -1.62
N GLY A 130 9.75 -18.51 -1.79
CA GLY A 130 10.21 -18.96 -3.10
C GLY A 130 10.75 -17.84 -3.99
N SER A 131 10.47 -17.90 -5.29
CA SER A 131 10.76 -16.85 -6.27
C SER A 131 9.65 -15.80 -6.33
N THR A 132 9.27 -15.27 -5.17
CA THR A 132 8.07 -14.47 -4.97
C THR A 132 7.99 -13.22 -5.87
N ARG A 133 6.80 -12.97 -6.40
CA ARG A 133 6.40 -11.74 -7.10
C ARG A 133 5.73 -10.73 -6.16
N VAL A 134 5.55 -11.08 -4.90
CA VAL A 134 5.04 -10.17 -3.86
C VAL A 134 5.89 -8.90 -3.87
N ALA A 135 5.25 -7.75 -3.99
CA ALA A 135 5.92 -6.45 -3.91
C ALA A 135 6.24 -6.10 -2.45
N ALA A 136 5.33 -6.41 -1.55
CA ALA A 136 5.48 -6.20 -0.11
C ALA A 136 4.55 -7.12 0.68
N LEU A 137 4.93 -7.39 1.93
CA LEU A 137 4.04 -7.86 2.99
C LEU A 137 3.66 -6.67 3.85
N LEU A 138 2.40 -6.54 4.19
CA LEU A 138 1.87 -5.43 4.97
C LEU A 138 1.02 -5.97 6.11
N HIS A 139 1.39 -5.64 7.35
CA HIS A 139 0.54 -5.81 8.52
C HIS A 139 0.01 -4.43 8.93
N THR A 140 -1.30 -4.24 8.88
CA THR A 140 -1.96 -2.99 9.24
C THR A 140 -3.34 -3.26 9.83
N GLY A 141 -3.66 -2.61 10.95
CA GLY A 141 -4.88 -2.90 11.70
C GLY A 141 -4.99 -4.40 12.02
N ASP A 142 -6.11 -5.00 11.63
CA ASP A 142 -6.38 -6.44 11.82
C ASP A 142 -5.98 -7.29 10.59
N LEU A 143 -5.31 -6.69 9.60
CA LEU A 143 -5.04 -7.29 8.29
C LEU A 143 -3.57 -7.65 8.12
N MET A 144 -3.32 -8.88 7.66
CA MET A 144 -2.04 -9.28 7.08
C MET A 144 -2.20 -9.45 5.58
N CYS A 145 -1.52 -8.64 4.80
CA CYS A 145 -1.68 -8.56 3.35
C CYS A 145 -0.42 -8.94 2.58
N ALA A 146 -0.59 -9.67 1.47
CA ALA A 146 0.42 -9.80 0.43
C ALA A 146 0.08 -8.82 -0.72
N SER A 147 0.96 -7.88 -1.00
CA SER A 147 0.79 -6.89 -2.06
C SER A 147 1.48 -7.34 -3.34
N HIS A 148 0.74 -7.38 -4.43
CA HIS A 148 1.23 -7.69 -5.76
C HIS A 148 1.11 -6.47 -6.66
N TRP A 149 2.20 -6.11 -7.34
CA TRP A 149 2.13 -5.08 -8.37
C TRP A 149 1.53 -5.66 -9.64
N VAL A 150 0.41 -5.09 -10.06
CA VAL A 150 -0.29 -5.51 -11.28
C VAL A 150 0.54 -5.15 -12.51
N SER A 151 0.71 -6.09 -13.42
CA SER A 151 1.45 -5.91 -14.66
C SER A 151 1.00 -6.95 -15.68
N PRO A 152 1.14 -6.69 -17.00
CA PRO A 152 0.65 -7.60 -18.04
C PRO A 152 1.08 -9.05 -17.82
N GLY A 153 0.09 -9.92 -17.70
CA GLY A 153 0.24 -11.35 -17.49
C GLY A 153 0.81 -11.77 -16.14
N ILE A 154 0.25 -12.79 -15.54
CA ILE A 154 0.72 -13.38 -14.27
C ILE A 154 0.92 -14.89 -14.45
N GLY A 155 2.04 -15.43 -13.97
CA GLY A 155 2.30 -16.87 -14.04
C GLY A 155 1.44 -17.64 -13.04
N CYS A 156 0.55 -18.52 -13.53
CA CYS A 156 -0.36 -19.33 -12.74
C CYS A 156 0.28 -20.03 -11.56
N VAL A 157 1.29 -20.83 -11.85
CA VAL A 157 1.95 -21.67 -10.83
C VAL A 157 2.63 -20.82 -9.77
N ALA A 158 3.31 -19.74 -10.20
CA ALA A 158 4.02 -18.87 -9.29
C ALA A 158 3.09 -18.19 -8.28
N LEU A 159 1.89 -17.74 -8.70
CA LEU A 159 0.96 -17.08 -7.81
C LEU A 159 0.34 -18.05 -6.80
N THR A 160 -0.06 -19.24 -7.22
CA THR A 160 -0.62 -20.27 -6.34
C THR A 160 0.38 -20.65 -5.26
N ASP A 161 1.63 -20.86 -5.62
CA ASP A 161 2.71 -21.18 -4.69
C ASP A 161 2.95 -20.03 -3.70
N GLU A 162 2.95 -18.78 -4.18
CA GLU A 162 3.12 -17.60 -3.33
C GLU A 162 1.96 -17.42 -2.34
N LEU A 163 0.73 -17.64 -2.78
CA LEU A 163 -0.44 -17.54 -1.89
C LEU A 163 -0.46 -18.64 -0.84
N THR A 164 -0.07 -19.86 -1.21
CA THR A 164 0.08 -20.99 -0.29
C THR A 164 1.18 -20.69 0.73
N ALA A 165 2.34 -20.22 0.27
CA ALA A 165 3.44 -19.80 1.14
C ALA A 165 3.01 -18.65 2.07
N PHE A 166 2.30 -17.64 1.55
CA PHE A 166 1.77 -16.54 2.34
C PHE A 166 0.86 -17.01 3.47
N GLN A 167 -0.11 -17.88 3.17
CA GLN A 167 -1.01 -18.42 4.18
C GLN A 167 -0.28 -19.23 5.24
N ASN A 168 0.62 -20.11 4.84
CA ASN A 168 1.36 -20.98 5.76
C ASN A 168 2.31 -20.19 6.66
N HIS A 169 3.10 -19.27 6.10
CA HIS A 169 4.09 -18.51 6.86
C HIS A 169 3.51 -17.37 7.70
N THR A 170 2.29 -16.95 7.42
CA THR A 170 1.59 -15.95 8.25
C THR A 170 0.57 -16.55 9.20
N ALA A 171 0.40 -17.87 9.23
CA ALA A 171 -0.62 -18.54 10.04
C ALA A 171 -0.49 -18.22 11.55
N SER A 172 0.72 -18.08 12.07
CA SER A 172 1.01 -17.77 13.47
C SER A 172 0.90 -16.27 13.81
N ILE A 173 0.76 -15.39 12.82
CA ILE A 173 0.65 -13.95 13.06
C ILE A 173 -0.74 -13.63 13.58
N PRO A 174 -0.89 -12.84 14.66
CA PRO A 174 -2.16 -12.55 15.30
C PRO A 174 -3.00 -11.52 14.51
N ALA A 175 -3.11 -11.69 13.20
CA ALA A 175 -3.98 -10.91 12.34
C ALA A 175 -5.35 -11.60 12.21
N LYS A 176 -6.45 -10.87 12.34
CA LYS A 176 -7.80 -11.42 12.21
C LYS A 176 -8.07 -11.92 10.79
N GLN A 177 -7.49 -11.26 9.79
CA GLN A 177 -7.77 -11.57 8.40
C GLN A 177 -6.50 -11.52 7.52
N ARG A 178 -6.37 -12.47 6.60
CA ARG A 178 -5.39 -12.46 5.51
C ARG A 178 -6.05 -11.91 4.27
N ALA A 179 -5.34 -11.09 3.53
CA ALA A 179 -5.85 -10.45 2.32
C ALA A 179 -4.78 -10.30 1.25
N ILE A 180 -5.22 -10.05 0.04
CA ILE A 180 -4.37 -9.73 -1.10
C ILE A 180 -4.59 -8.27 -1.48
N ILE A 181 -3.52 -7.59 -1.86
CA ILE A 181 -3.57 -6.25 -2.43
C ILE A 181 -3.07 -6.31 -3.87
N PHE A 182 -3.90 -5.87 -4.81
CA PHE A 182 -3.44 -5.55 -6.16
C PHE A 182 -3.12 -4.05 -6.22
N ALA A 183 -1.83 -3.75 -6.42
CA ALA A 183 -1.30 -2.38 -6.45
C ALA A 183 -0.84 -1.99 -7.86
N ALA A 184 -1.10 -0.74 -8.24
CA ALA A 184 -0.54 -0.09 -9.42
C ALA A 184 -0.41 1.43 -9.17
N SER A 185 -0.08 2.22 -10.20
CA SER A 185 0.00 3.68 -10.02
C SER A 185 -1.39 4.32 -9.88
N SER A 186 -2.43 3.72 -10.47
CA SER A 186 -3.82 4.21 -10.42
C SER A 186 -4.82 3.06 -10.45
N TYR A 187 -6.09 3.36 -10.18
CA TYR A 187 -7.20 2.40 -10.33
C TYR A 187 -7.41 1.99 -11.79
N GLU A 188 -7.24 2.91 -12.74
CA GLU A 188 -7.35 2.62 -14.17
C GLU A 188 -6.36 1.56 -14.62
N GLU A 189 -5.10 1.63 -14.14
CA GLU A 189 -4.10 0.60 -14.43
C GLU A 189 -4.53 -0.76 -13.85
N ILE A 190 -5.05 -0.81 -12.62
CA ILE A 190 -5.50 -2.06 -12.00
C ILE A 190 -6.69 -2.65 -12.76
N LEU A 191 -7.70 -1.83 -13.06
CA LEU A 191 -8.92 -2.26 -13.76
C LEU A 191 -8.60 -2.68 -15.19
N GLY A 192 -7.72 -1.94 -15.88
CA GLY A 192 -7.26 -2.29 -17.22
C GLY A 192 -6.67 -3.70 -17.29
N GLU A 193 -5.86 -4.08 -16.29
CA GLU A 193 -5.31 -5.44 -16.22
C GLU A 193 -6.32 -6.49 -15.75
N LEU A 194 -7.30 -6.11 -14.90
CA LEU A 194 -8.39 -7.01 -14.51
C LEU A 194 -9.32 -7.32 -15.68
N ASP A 195 -9.57 -6.36 -16.55
CA ASP A 195 -10.48 -6.48 -17.67
C ASP A 195 -9.76 -6.86 -18.99
N ALA A 196 -8.42 -6.92 -18.98
CA ALA A 196 -7.63 -7.34 -20.12
C ALA A 196 -7.97 -8.78 -20.54
N VAL A 197 -8.37 -8.95 -21.78
CA VAL A 197 -8.56 -10.27 -22.39
C VAL A 197 -7.18 -10.85 -22.70
N GLN A 198 -6.87 -12.03 -22.17
CA GLN A 198 -5.66 -12.73 -22.58
C GLN A 198 -5.78 -13.21 -24.02
N GLU A 199 -4.77 -12.92 -24.83
CA GLU A 199 -4.60 -13.61 -26.10
C GLU A 199 -4.32 -15.11 -25.85
N GLU A 200 -5.04 -15.99 -26.50
CA GLU A 200 -5.05 -17.45 -26.31
C GLU A 200 -3.67 -18.14 -26.47
N GLN A 201 -2.63 -17.41 -26.85
CA GLN A 201 -1.32 -17.97 -27.22
C GLN A 201 -0.40 -18.34 -26.05
N ASN A 202 -0.74 -17.99 -24.80
CA ASN A 202 0.16 -18.25 -23.68
C ASN A 202 -0.53 -18.96 -22.50
N THR A 203 -0.66 -20.28 -22.61
CA THR A 203 -1.30 -21.17 -21.59
C THR A 203 -0.62 -21.16 -20.21
N ARG A 204 0.51 -20.49 -20.03
CA ARG A 204 1.24 -20.39 -18.75
C ARG A 204 0.93 -19.10 -17.97
N LEU A 205 0.22 -18.17 -18.57
CA LEU A 205 -0.17 -16.92 -17.91
C LEU A 205 -1.66 -16.96 -17.59
N GLN A 206 -2.02 -16.50 -16.41
CA GLN A 206 -3.42 -16.21 -16.06
C GLN A 206 -3.68 -14.72 -16.23
N SER A 207 -4.91 -14.37 -16.56
CA SER A 207 -5.37 -12.99 -16.40
C SER A 207 -5.55 -12.65 -14.92
N TYR A 208 -5.40 -11.38 -14.56
CA TYR A 208 -5.74 -10.95 -13.19
C TYR A 208 -7.22 -11.20 -12.89
N ARG A 209 -8.09 -11.23 -13.90
CA ARG A 209 -9.51 -11.58 -13.75
C ARG A 209 -9.70 -13.01 -13.26
N GLU A 210 -9.04 -13.98 -13.88
CA GLU A 210 -9.12 -15.38 -13.44
C GLU A 210 -8.60 -15.54 -12.01
N VAL A 211 -7.50 -14.86 -11.68
CA VAL A 211 -6.99 -14.83 -10.30
C VAL A 211 -8.01 -14.23 -9.36
N TYR A 212 -8.60 -13.08 -9.72
CA TYR A 212 -9.65 -12.42 -8.97
C TYR A 212 -10.84 -13.35 -8.70
N ASP A 213 -11.31 -14.05 -9.71
CA ASP A 213 -12.47 -14.93 -9.62
C ASP A 213 -12.19 -16.19 -8.77
N CYS A 214 -10.96 -16.72 -8.81
CA CYS A 214 -10.56 -17.93 -8.08
C CYS A 214 -10.13 -17.68 -6.62
N LEU A 215 -9.73 -16.45 -6.26
CA LEU A 215 -9.24 -16.14 -4.91
C LEU A 215 -10.34 -16.29 -3.86
N LYS A 216 -10.03 -16.99 -2.78
CA LYS A 216 -10.91 -17.11 -1.59
C LYS A 216 -10.63 -16.04 -0.55
N LEU A 217 -9.48 -15.35 -0.64
CA LEU A 217 -9.11 -14.27 0.27
C LEU A 217 -9.73 -12.94 -0.17
N PRO A 218 -10.02 -12.02 0.77
CA PRO A 218 -10.32 -10.64 0.43
C PRO A 218 -9.25 -10.05 -0.47
N LEU A 219 -9.67 -9.29 -1.47
CA LEU A 219 -8.78 -8.63 -2.42
C LEU A 219 -9.09 -7.14 -2.47
N PHE A 220 -8.10 -6.34 -2.12
CA PHE A 220 -8.16 -4.89 -2.14
C PHE A 220 -7.42 -4.34 -3.37
N LEU A 221 -8.01 -3.36 -4.03
CA LEU A 221 -7.34 -2.60 -5.07
C LEU A 221 -6.68 -1.38 -4.43
N LEU A 222 -5.39 -1.15 -4.69
CA LEU A 222 -4.61 -0.08 -4.07
C LEU A 222 -3.85 0.74 -5.11
N PRO A 223 -4.26 1.98 -5.40
CA PRO A 223 -3.45 2.89 -6.20
C PRO A 223 -2.29 3.42 -5.36
N CYS A 224 -1.10 3.49 -5.93
CA CYS A 224 0.07 4.06 -5.24
C CYS A 224 0.12 5.59 -5.42
N ASN A 225 -0.84 6.28 -4.81
CA ASN A 225 -1.03 7.73 -4.83
C ASN A 225 -1.63 8.23 -3.50
N GLY A 226 -2.11 9.48 -3.44
CA GLY A 226 -2.72 10.06 -2.24
C GLY A 226 -3.97 9.31 -1.76
N THR A 227 -4.80 8.81 -2.68
CA THR A 227 -5.98 8.02 -2.34
C THR A 227 -5.59 6.68 -1.72
N GLY A 228 -4.58 6.00 -2.27
CA GLY A 228 -4.05 4.77 -1.67
C GLY A 228 -3.45 4.98 -0.29
N CYS A 229 -2.80 6.13 -0.05
CA CYS A 229 -2.34 6.52 1.27
C CYS A 229 -3.51 6.61 2.27
N LEU A 230 -4.59 7.34 1.93
CA LEU A 230 -5.80 7.43 2.76
C LEU A 230 -6.45 6.06 2.97
N GLN A 231 -6.56 5.26 1.92
CA GLN A 231 -7.09 3.90 1.99
C GLN A 231 -6.32 3.03 2.97
N LEU A 232 -4.99 3.04 2.94
CA LEU A 232 -4.16 2.29 3.88
C LEU A 232 -4.35 2.77 5.32
N ARG A 233 -4.50 4.09 5.55
CA ARG A 233 -4.80 4.64 6.87
C ARG A 233 -6.16 4.19 7.38
N ILE A 234 -7.18 4.15 6.53
CA ILE A 234 -8.50 3.62 6.88
C ILE A 234 -8.39 2.15 7.25
N LEU A 235 -7.69 1.34 6.46
CA LEU A 235 -7.45 -0.09 6.74
C LEU A 235 -6.70 -0.33 8.05
N GLY A 236 -5.90 0.63 8.50
CA GLY A 236 -5.20 0.61 9.78
C GLY A 236 -6.11 0.79 11.01
N VAL A 237 -7.34 1.28 10.85
CA VAL A 237 -8.29 1.50 11.94
C VAL A 237 -9.12 0.23 12.16
N PRO A 238 -9.08 -0.39 13.35
CA PRO A 238 -9.94 -1.54 13.65
C PRO A 238 -11.44 -1.18 13.47
N ASN A 239 -12.19 -2.08 12.87
CA ASN A 239 -13.64 -1.91 12.61
C ASN A 239 -14.00 -0.62 11.82
N TYR A 240 -13.08 -0.12 10.99
CA TYR A 240 -13.24 1.13 10.23
C TYR A 240 -14.56 1.22 9.46
N ARG A 241 -15.10 0.10 8.95
CA ARG A 241 -16.34 0.09 8.17
C ARG A 241 -17.53 0.56 9.01
N GLU A 242 -17.70 -0.04 10.18
CA GLU A 242 -18.76 0.33 11.12
C GLU A 242 -18.57 1.77 11.62
N LEU A 243 -17.35 2.12 11.99
CA LEU A 243 -17.03 3.47 12.49
C LEU A 243 -17.34 4.53 11.44
N LEU A 244 -16.89 4.37 10.21
CA LEU A 244 -17.20 5.31 9.12
C LEU A 244 -18.69 5.35 8.80
N ALA A 245 -19.38 4.19 8.79
CA ALA A 245 -20.81 4.16 8.58
C ALA A 245 -21.54 4.96 9.64
N ARG A 246 -21.18 4.85 10.91
CA ARG A 246 -21.74 5.65 12.02
C ARG A 246 -21.44 7.14 11.87
N ILE A 247 -20.20 7.51 11.52
CA ILE A 247 -19.79 8.90 11.30
C ILE A 247 -20.59 9.53 10.13
N ILE A 248 -20.75 8.80 9.03
CA ILE A 248 -21.45 9.33 7.84
C ILE A 248 -22.95 9.40 8.04
N LEU A 249 -23.54 8.33 8.58
CA LEU A 249 -24.99 8.21 8.69
C LEU A 249 -25.57 8.87 9.94
N LYS A 250 -24.76 9.06 10.98
CA LYS A 250 -25.16 9.72 12.26
C LYS A 250 -26.46 9.11 12.84
N SER A 251 -27.48 9.93 13.00
CA SER A 251 -28.79 9.50 13.51
C SER A 251 -29.55 8.56 12.56
N HIS A 252 -29.14 8.45 11.31
CA HIS A 252 -29.74 7.54 10.32
C HIS A 252 -29.04 6.18 10.26
N TYR A 253 -28.03 5.94 11.10
CA TYR A 253 -27.35 4.65 11.17
C TYR A 253 -28.30 3.60 11.78
N VAL A 254 -28.52 2.52 11.02
CA VAL A 254 -29.21 1.32 11.48
C VAL A 254 -28.27 0.14 11.23
N PRO A 255 -28.03 -0.75 12.24
CA PRO A 255 -27.21 -1.93 12.03
C PRO A 255 -27.75 -2.81 10.90
N PRO A 256 -26.87 -3.48 10.12
CA PRO A 256 -27.32 -4.41 9.11
C PRO A 256 -27.97 -5.66 9.75
N PRO A 257 -28.82 -6.39 9.02
CA PRO A 257 -29.31 -7.69 9.45
C PRO A 257 -28.15 -8.66 9.71
N ALA A 258 -28.25 -9.49 10.76
CA ALA A 258 -27.15 -10.37 11.19
C ALA A 258 -26.71 -11.40 10.13
N ASP A 259 -27.62 -11.77 9.23
CA ASP A 259 -27.38 -12.69 8.10
C ASP A 259 -26.78 -11.99 6.86
N ARG A 260 -26.63 -10.68 6.87
CA ARG A 260 -26.13 -9.85 5.75
C ARG A 260 -24.77 -9.23 6.06
N THR A 261 -23.75 -10.08 6.24
CA THR A 261 -22.39 -9.66 6.65
C THR A 261 -21.64 -8.78 5.63
N MET A 262 -22.13 -8.68 4.40
CA MET A 262 -21.57 -7.82 3.36
C MET A 262 -22.02 -6.35 3.49
N TYR A 263 -23.09 -6.08 4.23
CA TYR A 263 -23.56 -4.72 4.50
C TYR A 263 -22.92 -4.17 5.77
N ASP A 264 -22.65 -2.88 5.81
CA ASP A 264 -22.06 -2.21 6.97
C ASP A 264 -23.12 -1.43 7.78
N ALA A 265 -24.25 -1.10 7.14
CA ALA A 265 -25.43 -0.49 7.75
C ALA A 265 -26.66 -0.65 6.85
N MET A 266 -27.81 -0.18 7.35
CA MET A 266 -28.99 0.15 6.55
C MET A 266 -29.19 1.67 6.58
N TYR A 267 -29.52 2.27 5.43
CA TYR A 267 -29.78 3.70 5.28
C TYR A 267 -31.09 3.92 4.54
N GLN A 268 -32.10 4.46 5.21
CA GLN A 268 -33.45 4.67 4.65
C GLN A 268 -34.04 3.42 3.99
N GLY A 269 -33.83 2.27 4.60
CA GLY A 269 -34.30 0.98 4.07
C GLY A 269 -33.42 0.34 2.99
N ALA A 270 -32.41 1.03 2.48
CA ALA A 270 -31.45 0.49 1.51
C ALA A 270 -30.19 -0.04 2.22
N PRO A 271 -29.56 -1.12 1.72
CA PRO A 271 -28.24 -1.54 2.18
C PRO A 271 -27.19 -0.46 1.98
N PHE A 272 -26.32 -0.30 3.00
CA PHE A 272 -25.19 0.61 2.94
C PHE A 272 -23.88 -0.16 3.05
N VAL A 273 -22.95 0.09 2.13
CA VAL A 273 -21.64 -0.57 2.06
C VAL A 273 -20.53 0.47 2.05
N MET A 274 -19.61 0.33 3.00
CA MET A 274 -18.37 1.09 3.04
C MET A 274 -17.39 0.52 2.02
N ALA A 275 -17.21 1.23 0.91
CA ALA A 275 -16.38 0.81 -0.20
C ALA A 275 -14.97 1.43 -0.19
N ALA A 276 -14.62 2.19 0.87
CA ALA A 276 -13.34 2.88 0.99
C ALA A 276 -12.11 1.95 1.01
N ASP A 277 -12.32 0.68 1.32
CA ASP A 277 -11.29 -0.37 1.28
C ASP A 277 -11.03 -0.91 -0.14
N MET A 278 -11.92 -0.63 -1.08
CA MET A 278 -11.88 -1.20 -2.44
C MET A 278 -11.78 -2.72 -2.48
N ASN A 279 -12.47 -3.40 -1.55
CA ASN A 279 -12.71 -4.84 -1.65
C ASN A 279 -13.82 -5.10 -2.69
N LEU A 280 -13.41 -5.09 -3.96
CA LEU A 280 -14.33 -5.14 -5.09
C LEU A 280 -15.24 -6.39 -5.06
N ARG A 281 -14.71 -7.55 -4.62
CA ARG A 281 -15.50 -8.78 -4.50
C ARG A 281 -16.63 -8.65 -3.48
N ARG A 282 -16.37 -8.02 -2.34
CA ARG A 282 -17.40 -7.76 -1.33
C ARG A 282 -18.45 -6.80 -1.86
N ILE A 283 -18.01 -5.77 -2.59
CA ILE A 283 -18.90 -4.78 -3.20
C ILE A 283 -19.77 -5.45 -4.27
N ASP A 284 -19.19 -6.25 -5.18
CA ASP A 284 -19.91 -7.02 -6.18
C ASP A 284 -20.97 -7.92 -5.52
N ALA A 285 -20.57 -8.73 -4.52
CA ALA A 285 -21.47 -9.62 -3.80
C ALA A 285 -22.62 -8.87 -3.08
N ALA A 286 -22.32 -7.70 -2.50
CA ALA A 286 -23.34 -6.87 -1.85
C ALA A 286 -24.36 -6.34 -2.85
N VAL A 287 -23.89 -5.85 -4.02
CA VAL A 287 -24.77 -5.36 -5.10
C VAL A 287 -25.63 -6.48 -5.68
N GLU A 288 -25.05 -7.64 -5.94
CA GLU A 288 -25.77 -8.83 -6.46
C GLU A 288 -26.83 -9.33 -5.47
N THR A 289 -26.48 -9.38 -4.18
CA THR A 289 -27.44 -9.78 -3.13
C THR A 289 -28.60 -8.79 -3.04
N ALA A 290 -28.32 -7.48 -3.03
CA ALA A 290 -29.38 -6.47 -3.01
C ALA A 290 -30.30 -6.59 -4.23
N CYS A 291 -29.77 -6.83 -5.41
CA CYS A 291 -30.56 -7.07 -6.62
C CYS A 291 -31.41 -8.35 -6.50
N SER A 292 -30.86 -9.42 -5.96
CA SER A 292 -31.56 -10.70 -5.76
C SER A 292 -32.66 -10.60 -4.71
N ASP A 293 -32.47 -9.78 -3.69
CA ASP A 293 -33.49 -9.47 -2.67
C ASP A 293 -34.59 -8.50 -3.19
N GLY A 294 -34.54 -8.13 -4.46
CA GLY A 294 -35.52 -7.22 -5.09
C GLY A 294 -35.41 -5.76 -4.66
N LEU A 295 -34.27 -5.38 -4.06
CA LEU A 295 -34.02 -4.00 -3.65
C LEU A 295 -33.63 -3.17 -4.87
N SER A 296 -34.23 -2.00 -5.00
CA SER A 296 -34.04 -1.13 -6.17
C SER A 296 -32.64 -0.54 -6.26
N GLN A 297 -32.00 -0.30 -5.13
CA GLN A 297 -30.67 0.30 -5.07
C GLN A 297 -29.95 -0.03 -3.76
N ILE A 298 -28.62 -0.08 -3.82
CA ILE A 298 -27.69 -0.10 -2.68
C ILE A 298 -26.93 1.22 -2.59
N VAL A 299 -26.49 1.59 -1.42
CA VAL A 299 -25.67 2.81 -1.20
C VAL A 299 -24.22 2.39 -0.97
N LEU A 300 -23.31 2.91 -1.79
CA LEU A 300 -21.86 2.68 -1.67
C LEU A 300 -21.19 3.99 -1.22
N ALA A 301 -20.39 3.95 -0.15
CA ALA A 301 -19.63 5.11 0.32
C ALA A 301 -18.13 4.88 0.09
N ALA A 302 -17.46 5.82 -0.60
CA ALA A 302 -16.07 5.67 -1.03
C ALA A 302 -15.33 7.02 -1.03
N LEU A 303 -13.99 6.95 -1.13
CA LEU A 303 -13.15 8.13 -1.37
C LEU A 303 -13.47 8.74 -2.75
N PRO A 304 -13.22 10.05 -2.96
CA PRO A 304 -13.58 10.74 -4.22
C PRO A 304 -13.09 10.03 -5.48
N GLU A 305 -11.81 9.70 -5.57
CA GLU A 305 -11.23 9.01 -6.73
C GLU A 305 -11.85 7.61 -6.94
N GLN A 306 -12.11 6.87 -5.87
CA GLN A 306 -12.77 5.55 -5.93
C GLN A 306 -14.19 5.66 -6.49
N ALA A 307 -14.92 6.67 -6.03
CA ALA A 307 -16.28 6.93 -6.50
C ALA A 307 -16.28 7.24 -8.00
N GLU A 308 -15.39 8.11 -8.46
CA GLU A 308 -15.35 8.58 -9.86
C GLU A 308 -14.81 7.52 -10.82
N THR A 309 -13.68 6.91 -10.49
CA THR A 309 -12.95 6.03 -11.43
C THR A 309 -13.48 4.61 -11.45
N VAL A 310 -14.02 4.12 -10.32
CA VAL A 310 -14.44 2.72 -10.19
C VAL A 310 -15.95 2.60 -10.05
N LEU A 311 -16.52 3.16 -8.98
CA LEU A 311 -17.88 2.80 -8.55
C LEU A 311 -18.95 3.44 -9.42
N ASN A 312 -18.77 4.69 -9.89
CA ASN A 312 -19.73 5.34 -10.77
C ASN A 312 -19.89 4.57 -12.08
N ARG A 313 -18.79 4.22 -12.74
CA ARG A 313 -18.80 3.46 -14.00
C ARG A 313 -19.40 2.07 -13.83
N ARG A 314 -19.06 1.39 -12.74
CA ARG A 314 -19.41 -0.01 -12.55
C ARG A 314 -20.84 -0.21 -12.05
N TYR A 315 -21.34 0.67 -11.20
CA TYR A 315 -22.60 0.44 -10.48
C TYR A 315 -23.62 1.59 -10.64
N ARG A 316 -23.20 2.85 -10.62
CA ARG A 316 -24.13 3.99 -10.74
C ARG A 316 -24.72 4.12 -12.15
N GLU A 317 -23.87 4.03 -13.18
CA GLU A 317 -24.31 4.12 -14.58
C GLU A 317 -25.26 2.98 -14.97
N THR A 318 -25.14 1.83 -14.30
CA THR A 318 -26.06 0.69 -14.49
C THR A 318 -27.33 0.77 -13.64
N GLY A 319 -27.49 1.82 -12.84
CA GLY A 319 -28.65 2.01 -11.96
C GLY A 319 -28.69 1.11 -10.72
N LYS A 320 -27.64 0.31 -10.48
CA LYS A 320 -27.60 -0.67 -9.39
C LYS A 320 -27.26 -0.05 -8.03
N ALA A 321 -26.55 1.07 -8.00
CA ALA A 321 -26.12 1.70 -6.77
C ALA A 321 -26.18 3.24 -6.81
N ARG A 322 -26.37 3.83 -5.63
CA ARG A 322 -26.09 5.24 -5.36
C ARG A 322 -24.70 5.32 -4.75
N VAL A 323 -23.84 6.21 -5.26
CA VAL A 323 -22.47 6.37 -4.78
C VAL A 323 -22.36 7.67 -3.99
N PHE A 324 -21.94 7.56 -2.73
CA PHE A 324 -21.66 8.69 -1.83
C PHE A 324 -20.16 8.88 -1.71
N THR A 325 -19.74 10.12 -1.81
CA THR A 325 -18.34 10.47 -1.55
C THR A 325 -18.15 10.76 -0.06
N ILE A 326 -17.18 10.12 0.56
CA ILE A 326 -16.80 10.34 1.95
C ILE A 326 -16.19 11.73 2.05
N THR A 327 -16.74 12.55 2.96
CA THR A 327 -16.28 13.92 3.15
C THR A 327 -14.96 13.95 3.92
N GLU A 328 -14.18 15.02 3.73
CA GLU A 328 -12.95 15.23 4.48
C GLU A 328 -13.19 15.33 6.00
N SER A 329 -14.33 15.90 6.42
CA SER A 329 -14.70 15.95 7.84
C SER A 329 -14.91 14.58 8.44
N ALA A 330 -15.54 13.64 7.71
CA ALA A 330 -15.70 12.26 8.17
C ALA A 330 -14.36 11.52 8.26
N LEU A 331 -13.47 11.78 7.30
CA LEU A 331 -12.11 11.22 7.35
C LEU A 331 -11.29 11.79 8.51
N ARG A 332 -11.40 13.08 8.80
CA ARG A 332 -10.73 13.68 9.96
C ARG A 332 -11.28 13.16 11.29
N GLU A 333 -12.57 12.93 11.37
CA GLU A 333 -13.20 12.33 12.56
C GLU A 333 -12.68 10.90 12.82
N LEU A 334 -12.49 10.09 11.75
CA LEU A 334 -11.95 8.74 11.87
C LEU A 334 -10.44 8.73 12.15
N LEU A 335 -9.65 9.53 11.42
CA LEU A 335 -8.19 9.43 11.34
C LEU A 335 -7.44 10.47 12.17
N GLY A 336 -8.13 11.46 12.73
CA GLY A 336 -7.56 12.64 13.38
C GLY A 336 -6.98 13.66 12.40
N SER A 337 -6.37 13.22 11.31
CA SER A 337 -5.80 14.05 10.24
C SER A 337 -5.92 13.35 8.90
N THR A 338 -6.08 14.08 7.81
CA THR A 338 -6.01 13.55 6.44
C THR A 338 -4.66 13.78 5.76
N ALA A 339 -3.79 14.57 6.39
CA ALA A 339 -2.45 14.83 5.87
C ALA A 339 -1.60 13.55 5.84
N PRO A 340 -0.75 13.36 4.82
CA PRO A 340 0.23 12.29 4.81
C PRO A 340 1.12 12.33 6.06
N TYR A 341 1.59 11.17 6.49
CA TYR A 341 2.56 11.09 7.58
C TYR A 341 3.82 11.88 7.24
N ALA A 342 4.26 12.68 8.17
CA ALA A 342 5.54 13.37 8.13
C ALA A 342 6.35 12.91 9.36
N PRO A 343 7.57 12.39 9.17
CA PRO A 343 8.42 12.02 10.30
C PRO A 343 8.82 13.27 11.07
N PRO A 344 9.10 13.14 12.38
CA PRO A 344 9.64 14.22 13.18
C PRO A 344 11.02 14.63 12.65
N ASP A 345 11.40 15.89 12.84
CA ASP A 345 12.73 16.39 12.45
C ASP A 345 13.86 15.83 13.33
N LEU A 346 13.54 15.40 14.54
CA LEU A 346 14.50 14.86 15.52
C LEU A 346 14.53 13.31 15.49
N PRO A 347 15.67 12.71 15.83
CA PRO A 347 16.96 13.35 16.15
C PRO A 347 17.67 13.87 14.89
N PHE A 348 18.65 14.76 15.10
CA PHE A 348 19.61 15.16 14.07
C PHE A 348 20.81 14.22 14.07
N TYR A 349 21.53 14.19 12.95
CA TYR A 349 22.70 13.31 12.75
C TYR A 349 23.89 14.11 12.21
N THR A 350 25.09 13.82 12.69
CA THR A 350 26.34 14.32 12.09
C THR A 350 26.71 13.54 10.84
N LEU A 351 27.72 13.99 10.11
CA LEU A 351 28.26 13.25 8.96
C LEU A 351 28.87 11.90 9.37
N GLU A 352 29.33 11.79 10.61
CA GLU A 352 29.88 10.59 11.21
C GLU A 352 28.78 9.67 11.78
N GLY A 353 27.52 10.02 11.62
CA GLY A 353 26.36 9.24 12.06
C GLY A 353 26.02 9.37 13.54
N SER A 354 26.68 10.27 14.28
CA SER A 354 26.38 10.52 15.69
C SER A 354 25.03 11.23 15.82
N VAL A 355 24.23 10.80 16.81
CA VAL A 355 22.91 11.36 17.11
C VAL A 355 23.06 12.66 17.93
N LEU A 356 22.25 13.66 17.56
CA LEU A 356 22.14 14.92 18.27
C LEU A 356 20.66 15.14 18.66
N ASP A 357 20.37 15.11 19.95
CA ASP A 357 19.02 15.27 20.47
C ASP A 357 18.55 16.74 20.56
N VAL A 358 19.43 17.69 20.28
CA VAL A 358 19.16 19.12 20.37
C VAL A 358 19.28 19.74 18.98
N PRO A 359 18.32 20.59 18.54
CA PRO A 359 18.45 21.28 17.27
C PRO A 359 19.72 22.13 17.26
N PRO A 360 20.45 22.14 16.11
CA PRO A 360 21.61 23.00 16.00
C PRO A 360 21.18 24.47 16.19
N LEU A 361 21.96 25.21 16.96
CA LEU A 361 21.76 26.65 17.08
C LEU A 361 21.73 27.23 15.66
N LYS A 362 20.67 27.96 15.31
CA LYS A 362 20.66 28.74 14.06
C LYS A 362 21.86 29.66 14.09
N ALA A 363 22.71 29.54 13.08
CA ALA A 363 23.76 30.55 12.89
C ALA A 363 23.13 31.95 12.78
N PRO A 364 23.70 32.95 13.44
CA PRO A 364 23.16 34.31 13.44
C PRO A 364 23.01 34.89 12.05
#